data_565691b13a7373a4a7dd8c46e8c90e5f
#
_entry.id   565691b13a7373a4a7dd8c46e8c90e5f
#
_cell.length_a   1.000
_cell.length_b   1.000
_cell.length_c   1.000
_cell.angle_alpha   90.00
_cell.angle_beta   90.00
_cell.angle_gamma   90.00
#
_symmetry.space_group_name_H-M   'P 1'
#
loop_
_entity.id
_entity.type
_entity.pdbx_description
1 polymer ?
#
loop_
_entity_poly.entity_id
_entity_poly.type
_entity_poly.pdbx_seq_one_letter_code
_entity_poly.pdbx_strand_id
1 'polypeptide(L)'
;MKYIKKQNKQSFTVDIEVANSKMYQLSNGIVSHNTTSLVLGTSSGIHAWHNDFYIRRIRVGKNEAIYKYLLEYHPELIEDEYFRPHDTAVISIPQKAPKTASLRSESPLQLLERVKRIQSEWIKPGHRTGSNHHNVSVTVSIRDHEWTAVGDWMWENREIYNGISVLPYDGGTYVQAPFEDCSEEEYNRLMNSLHDLDLTKIVEMEDNTDLSGEIACGADGCEIK
;
A
#
# COMPACT_ATOMS: atom_id res chain seq x y z
N MET A 1 -9.73 24.14 0.84
CA MET A 1 -8.48 23.71 0.19
C MET A 1 -7.41 24.79 0.42
N LYS A 2 -6.37 24.50 1.19
CA LYS A 2 -5.21 25.40 1.30
C LYS A 2 -4.11 24.81 0.44
N TYR A 3 -3.69 25.49 -0.60
CA TYR A 3 -2.48 25.11 -1.33
C TYR A 3 -1.41 26.19 -1.15
N ILE A 4 -0.20 25.75 -0.96
CA ILE A 4 0.95 26.64 -0.85
C ILE A 4 1.64 26.67 -2.22
N LYS A 5 1.53 27.79 -2.93
CA LYS A 5 2.30 28.03 -4.14
C LYS A 5 3.62 28.68 -3.74
N LYS A 6 4.71 27.94 -3.81
CA LYS A 6 6.04 28.52 -3.63
C LYS A 6 6.73 28.66 -4.98
N GLN A 7 7.03 29.89 -5.34
CA GLN A 7 7.93 30.19 -6.44
C GLN A 7 9.34 30.22 -5.87
N ASN A 8 10.08 29.15 -6.04
CA ASN A 8 11.56 29.16 -6.07
C ASN A 8 12.10 27.77 -6.41
N LYS A 9 13.26 27.75 -7.07
CA LYS A 9 13.93 26.60 -7.69
C LYS A 9 14.47 25.52 -6.72
N GLN A 10 13.82 25.27 -5.60
CA GLN A 10 14.15 24.16 -4.72
C GLN A 10 12.99 23.19 -4.77
N SER A 11 13.27 21.92 -5.09
CA SER A 11 12.29 20.85 -4.96
C SER A 11 11.97 20.61 -3.49
N PHE A 12 10.74 20.89 -3.10
CA PHE A 12 10.23 20.56 -1.78
C PHE A 12 9.33 19.35 -1.90
N THR A 13 9.50 18.41 -1.01
CA THR A 13 8.47 17.39 -0.76
C THR A 13 7.43 18.04 0.15
N VAL A 14 6.19 18.14 -0.30
CA VAL A 14 5.09 18.69 0.47
C VAL A 14 4.16 17.55 0.81
N ASP A 15 3.96 17.33 2.08
CA ASP A 15 2.86 16.49 2.53
C ASP A 15 1.60 17.36 2.61
N ILE A 16 0.54 16.94 1.94
CA ILE A 16 -0.71 17.69 1.88
C ILE A 16 -1.78 16.87 2.59
N GLU A 17 -2.24 17.41 3.72
CA GLU A 17 -3.42 16.88 4.39
C GLU A 17 -4.64 17.71 4.02
N VAL A 18 -5.69 17.06 3.54
CA VAL A 18 -6.99 17.68 3.28
C VAL A 18 -7.91 17.30 4.43
N ALA A 19 -8.34 18.32 5.19
CA ALA A 19 -9.28 18.13 6.28
C ALA A 19 -10.59 17.51 5.72
N ASN A 20 -11.07 16.48 6.37
CA ASN A 20 -12.28 15.70 6.10
C ASN A 20 -12.11 14.57 5.07
N SER A 21 -11.70 14.80 3.83
CA SER A 21 -11.60 13.74 2.81
C SER A 21 -10.28 12.97 2.85
N LYS A 22 -9.22 13.59 3.39
CA LYS A 22 -7.84 13.08 3.37
C LYS A 22 -7.31 12.71 1.98
N MET A 23 -8.05 13.07 0.94
CA MET A 23 -7.68 12.89 -0.46
C MET A 23 -7.39 14.25 -1.11
N TYR A 24 -6.52 14.24 -2.09
CA TYR A 24 -6.25 15.44 -2.90
C TYR A 24 -5.99 15.05 -4.35
N GLN A 25 -6.38 15.94 -5.25
CA GLN A 25 -6.14 15.79 -6.66
C GLN A 25 -4.89 16.56 -7.06
N LEU A 26 -3.99 15.88 -7.75
CA LEU A 26 -2.83 16.52 -8.36
C LEU A 26 -3.26 17.31 -9.61
N SER A 27 -2.44 18.27 -10.02
CA SER A 27 -2.72 19.12 -11.19
C SER A 27 -2.89 18.36 -12.51
N ASN A 28 -2.42 17.13 -12.58
CA ASN A 28 -2.58 16.21 -13.71
C ASN A 28 -3.84 15.33 -13.63
N GLY A 29 -4.74 15.57 -12.68
CA GLY A 29 -5.97 14.82 -12.50
C GLY A 29 -5.87 13.59 -11.59
N ILE A 30 -4.70 13.25 -11.09
CA ILE A 30 -4.51 12.09 -10.20
C ILE A 30 -5.03 12.44 -8.80
N VAL A 31 -5.93 11.60 -8.27
CA VAL A 31 -6.36 11.63 -6.87
C VAL A 31 -5.38 10.81 -6.05
N SER A 32 -4.84 11.37 -4.99
CA SER A 32 -3.87 10.70 -4.13
C SER A 32 -4.31 10.70 -2.67
N HIS A 33 -4.26 9.51 -2.10
CA HIS A 33 -4.35 9.27 -0.67
C HIS A 33 -3.35 8.15 -0.34
N ASN A 34 -2.12 8.50 0.02
CA ASN A 34 -1.04 7.57 0.39
C ASN A 34 -0.71 6.44 -0.62
N THR A 35 -1.24 6.47 -1.83
CA THR A 35 -1.13 5.39 -2.82
C THR A 35 -0.62 5.83 -4.19
N THR A 36 0.12 6.92 -4.27
CA THR A 36 0.73 7.39 -5.52
C THR A 36 1.55 6.30 -6.20
N SER A 37 2.22 5.45 -5.42
CA SER A 37 2.98 4.30 -5.91
C SER A 37 2.11 3.31 -6.68
N LEU A 38 0.87 3.08 -6.25
CA LEU A 38 -0.05 2.19 -6.93
C LEU A 38 -0.41 2.70 -8.32
N VAL A 39 -0.74 3.99 -8.41
CA VAL A 39 -1.06 4.66 -9.68
C VAL A 39 0.13 4.66 -10.63
N LEU A 40 1.34 4.79 -10.09
CA LEU A 40 2.58 4.79 -10.87
C LEU A 40 3.13 3.39 -11.16
N GLY A 41 2.52 2.34 -10.63
CA GLY A 41 3.01 0.96 -10.79
C GLY A 41 4.38 0.74 -10.15
N THR A 42 4.66 1.44 -9.04
CA THR A 42 5.92 1.33 -8.28
C THR A 42 5.66 0.79 -6.88
N SER A 43 6.71 0.39 -6.16
CA SER A 43 6.58 0.05 -4.76
C SER A 43 6.37 1.30 -3.90
N SER A 44 5.69 1.16 -2.77
CA SER A 44 5.55 2.21 -1.77
C SER A 44 6.86 2.35 -1.00
N GLY A 45 7.61 3.42 -1.25
CA GLY A 45 8.92 3.60 -0.63
C GLY A 45 9.86 2.44 -0.91
N ILE A 46 10.37 1.82 0.15
CA ILE A 46 11.26 0.65 0.06
C ILE A 46 10.55 -0.68 0.35
N HIS A 47 9.22 -0.66 0.43
CA HIS A 47 8.48 -1.90 0.66
C HIS A 47 8.68 -2.86 -0.50
N ALA A 48 8.93 -4.12 -0.16
CA ALA A 48 9.03 -5.18 -1.15
C ALA A 48 7.68 -5.42 -1.82
N TRP A 49 7.71 -5.89 -3.06
CA TRP A 49 6.53 -6.41 -3.72
C TRP A 49 6.11 -7.74 -3.09
N HIS A 50 4.80 -8.00 -3.10
CA HIS A 50 4.26 -9.18 -2.44
C HIS A 50 4.83 -10.49 -3.02
N ASN A 51 4.75 -10.65 -4.34
CA ASN A 51 5.31 -11.78 -5.09
C ASN A 51 5.46 -11.38 -6.57
N ASP A 52 6.01 -12.25 -7.40
CA ASP A 52 6.06 -12.06 -8.86
C ASP A 52 4.66 -11.89 -9.45
N PHE A 53 3.72 -12.74 -9.03
CA PHE A 53 2.30 -12.68 -9.35
C PHE A 53 1.49 -12.77 -8.06
N TYR A 54 0.49 -11.91 -7.93
CA TYR A 54 -0.36 -11.90 -6.75
C TYR A 54 -1.70 -11.23 -7.06
N ILE A 55 -2.68 -11.49 -6.23
CA ILE A 55 -3.96 -10.80 -6.25
C ILE A 55 -3.95 -9.73 -5.16
N ARG A 56 -4.26 -8.51 -5.54
CA ARG A 56 -4.52 -7.42 -4.61
C ARG A 56 -6.02 -7.26 -4.43
N ARG A 57 -6.46 -7.26 -3.17
CA ARG A 57 -7.86 -7.02 -2.81
C ARG A 57 -8.06 -5.64 -2.24
N ILE A 58 -9.11 -4.99 -2.70
CA ILE A 58 -9.52 -3.65 -2.25
C ILE A 58 -10.98 -3.77 -1.81
N ARG A 59 -11.27 -3.26 -0.63
CA ARG A 59 -12.65 -3.18 -0.13
C ARG A 59 -13.33 -1.94 -0.67
N VAL A 60 -14.61 -2.06 -1.01
CA VAL A 60 -15.44 -1.00 -1.58
C VAL A 60 -16.85 -1.10 -1.02
N GLY A 61 -17.47 0.04 -0.73
CA GLY A 61 -18.87 0.08 -0.33
C GLY A 61 -19.80 -0.26 -1.50
N LYS A 62 -20.83 -1.06 -1.26
CA LYS A 62 -21.80 -1.44 -2.29
C LYS A 62 -22.67 -0.28 -2.78
N ASN A 63 -22.64 0.86 -2.10
CA ASN A 63 -23.28 2.09 -2.51
C ASN A 63 -22.43 2.92 -3.49
N GLU A 64 -21.12 2.63 -3.60
CA GLU A 64 -20.21 3.39 -4.45
C GLU A 64 -20.44 3.12 -5.95
N ALA A 65 -20.20 4.15 -6.76
CA ALA A 65 -20.41 4.08 -8.20
C ALA A 65 -19.50 3.04 -8.87
N ILE A 66 -18.27 2.90 -8.39
CA ILE A 66 -17.30 1.90 -8.89
C ILE A 66 -17.82 0.47 -8.67
N TYR A 67 -18.42 0.18 -7.52
CA TYR A 67 -19.01 -1.14 -7.26
C TYR A 67 -20.12 -1.47 -8.25
N LYS A 68 -21.05 -0.53 -8.46
CA LYS A 68 -22.19 -0.74 -9.39
C LYS A 68 -21.71 -0.97 -10.81
N TYR A 69 -20.73 -0.20 -11.25
CA TYR A 69 -20.11 -0.36 -12.57
C TYR A 69 -19.45 -1.73 -12.73
N LEU A 70 -18.62 -2.12 -11.76
CA LEU A 70 -17.92 -3.41 -11.83
C LEU A 70 -18.89 -4.59 -11.72
N LEU A 71 -19.93 -4.48 -10.92
CA LEU A 71 -20.96 -5.53 -10.81
C LEU A 71 -21.68 -5.76 -12.14
N GLU A 72 -21.91 -4.69 -12.91
CA GLU A 72 -22.60 -4.77 -14.19
C GLU A 72 -21.69 -5.27 -15.34
N TYR A 73 -20.44 -4.82 -15.37
CA TYR A 73 -19.54 -5.06 -16.52
C TYR A 73 -18.41 -6.05 -16.25
N HIS A 74 -18.02 -6.24 -14.99
CA HIS A 74 -16.89 -7.07 -14.57
C HIS A 74 -17.18 -7.83 -13.27
N PRO A 75 -18.29 -8.60 -13.22
CA PRO A 75 -18.69 -9.30 -12.00
C PRO A 75 -17.65 -10.32 -11.51
N GLU A 76 -16.78 -10.81 -12.39
CA GLU A 76 -15.68 -11.73 -12.07
C GLU A 76 -14.61 -11.14 -11.15
N LEU A 77 -14.58 -9.80 -11.01
CA LEU A 77 -13.63 -9.10 -10.13
C LEU A 77 -14.16 -8.87 -8.73
N ILE A 78 -15.46 -9.11 -8.51
CA ILE A 78 -16.15 -8.72 -7.27
C ILE A 78 -16.62 -9.94 -6.53
N GLU A 79 -16.44 -9.93 -5.24
CA GLU A 79 -17.05 -10.85 -4.30
C GLU A 79 -17.59 -10.09 -3.09
N ASP A 80 -18.53 -10.68 -2.36
CA ASP A 80 -19.01 -10.12 -1.11
C ASP A 80 -17.90 -10.19 -0.05
N GLU A 81 -17.76 -9.12 0.74
CA GLU A 81 -16.83 -9.13 1.87
C GLU A 81 -17.32 -10.12 2.95
N TYR A 82 -16.40 -10.94 3.45
CA TYR A 82 -16.73 -12.09 4.29
C TYR A 82 -17.47 -11.72 5.60
N PHE A 83 -17.05 -10.64 6.25
CA PHE A 83 -17.63 -10.19 7.52
C PHE A 83 -18.77 -9.18 7.35
N ARG A 84 -18.79 -8.47 6.22
CA ARG A 84 -19.75 -7.40 5.93
C ARG A 84 -20.40 -7.57 4.55
N PRO A 85 -21.02 -8.71 4.25
CA PRO A 85 -21.54 -9.01 2.91
C PRO A 85 -22.70 -8.11 2.50
N HIS A 86 -23.32 -7.39 3.44
CA HIS A 86 -24.49 -6.56 3.16
C HIS A 86 -24.15 -5.20 2.54
N ASP A 87 -23.02 -4.61 2.93
CA ASP A 87 -22.67 -3.25 2.58
C ASP A 87 -21.30 -3.12 1.90
N THR A 88 -20.46 -4.14 1.98
CA THR A 88 -19.09 -4.14 1.50
C THR A 88 -18.86 -5.26 0.50
N ALA A 89 -18.10 -4.96 -0.53
CA ALA A 89 -17.58 -5.92 -1.49
C ALA A 89 -16.05 -5.86 -1.55
N VAL A 90 -15.45 -6.89 -2.12
CA VAL A 90 -14.01 -7.00 -2.35
C VAL A 90 -13.77 -7.04 -3.84
N ILE A 91 -12.91 -6.16 -4.31
CA ILE A 91 -12.42 -6.16 -5.69
C ILE A 91 -11.07 -6.86 -5.72
N SER A 92 -10.95 -7.89 -6.54
CA SER A 92 -9.72 -8.69 -6.72
C SER A 92 -9.02 -8.28 -8.01
N ILE A 93 -7.81 -7.72 -7.89
CA ILE A 93 -7.05 -7.19 -9.02
C ILE A 93 -5.75 -7.98 -9.16
N PRO A 94 -5.53 -8.69 -10.29
CA PRO A 94 -4.28 -9.38 -10.54
C PRO A 94 -3.13 -8.38 -10.72
N GLN A 95 -2.00 -8.65 -10.10
CA GLN A 95 -0.80 -7.81 -10.13
C GLN A 95 0.42 -8.63 -10.53
N LYS A 96 1.34 -7.98 -11.21
CA LYS A 96 2.64 -8.53 -11.58
C LYS A 96 3.74 -7.58 -11.16
N ALA A 97 4.72 -8.10 -10.42
CA ALA A 97 5.88 -7.31 -10.04
C ALA A 97 6.79 -7.00 -11.26
N PRO A 98 7.44 -5.84 -11.31
CA PRO A 98 8.48 -5.58 -12.29
C PRO A 98 9.63 -6.60 -12.18
N LYS A 99 10.28 -6.93 -13.29
CA LYS A 99 11.37 -7.95 -13.33
C LYS A 99 12.52 -7.71 -12.35
N THR A 100 12.73 -6.46 -11.93
CA THR A 100 13.82 -6.06 -11.03
C THR A 100 13.32 -5.73 -9.62
N ALA A 101 12.08 -6.06 -9.31
CA ALA A 101 11.49 -5.77 -8.01
C ALA A 101 12.14 -6.62 -6.90
N SER A 102 12.33 -6.01 -5.74
CA SER A 102 12.58 -6.76 -4.51
C SER A 102 11.27 -7.38 -4.03
N LEU A 103 11.28 -8.67 -3.78
CA LEU A 103 10.11 -9.39 -3.28
C LEU A 103 10.18 -9.53 -1.75
N ARG A 104 9.03 -9.71 -1.10
CA ARG A 104 8.96 -9.94 0.36
C ARG A 104 9.63 -11.22 0.84
N SER A 105 10.06 -12.07 -0.08
CA SER A 105 10.88 -13.26 0.20
C SER A 105 12.33 -12.92 0.51
N GLU A 106 12.76 -11.67 0.33
CA GLU A 106 14.10 -11.21 0.71
C GLU A 106 14.36 -11.41 2.21
N SER A 107 15.65 -11.52 2.57
CA SER A 107 16.04 -11.62 3.96
C SER A 107 15.66 -10.34 4.74
N PRO A 108 15.09 -10.44 5.95
CA PRO A 108 14.79 -9.28 6.78
C PRO A 108 16.01 -8.41 7.06
N LEU A 109 17.20 -9.01 7.20
CA LEU A 109 18.44 -8.26 7.41
C LEU A 109 18.83 -7.43 6.18
N GLN A 110 18.60 -7.93 4.96
CA GLN A 110 18.85 -7.15 3.74
C GLN A 110 17.95 -5.90 3.67
N LEU A 111 16.69 -6.04 4.05
CA LEU A 111 15.76 -4.93 4.11
C LEU A 111 16.17 -3.93 5.20
N LEU A 112 16.56 -4.41 6.37
CA LEU A 112 17.04 -3.58 7.48
C LEU A 112 18.32 -2.81 7.14
N GLU A 113 19.27 -3.43 6.45
CA GLU A 113 20.47 -2.72 5.95
C GLU A 113 20.11 -1.62 4.93
N ARG A 114 19.08 -1.83 4.13
CA ARG A 114 18.54 -0.80 3.23
C ARG A 114 17.93 0.36 4.01
N VAL A 115 17.19 0.09 5.08
CA VAL A 115 16.69 1.13 6.02
C VAL A 115 17.85 1.93 6.58
N LYS A 116 18.86 1.24 7.13
CA LYS A 116 20.06 1.86 7.69
C LYS A 116 20.75 2.77 6.69
N ARG A 117 20.92 2.29 5.47
CA ARG A 117 21.56 3.05 4.38
C ARG A 117 20.77 4.33 4.06
N ILE A 118 19.47 4.24 3.85
CA ILE A 118 18.63 5.40 3.53
C ILE A 118 18.60 6.39 4.69
N GLN A 119 18.51 5.90 5.91
CA GLN A 119 18.49 6.73 7.10
C GLN A 119 19.82 7.50 7.25
N SER A 120 20.95 6.83 7.01
CA SER A 120 22.30 7.41 7.21
C SER A 120 22.76 8.28 6.04
N GLU A 121 22.43 7.89 4.80
CA GLU A 121 22.96 8.54 3.60
C GLU A 121 22.01 9.61 3.04
N TRP A 122 20.71 9.55 3.34
CA TRP A 122 19.72 10.49 2.82
C TRP A 122 18.99 11.26 3.90
N ILE A 123 18.32 10.57 4.84
CA ILE A 123 17.44 11.24 5.81
C ILE A 123 18.25 12.14 6.76
N LYS A 124 19.22 11.55 7.47
CA LYS A 124 20.03 12.30 8.45
C LYS A 124 20.81 13.45 7.80
N PRO A 125 21.52 13.29 6.68
CA PRO A 125 22.22 14.39 6.01
C PRO A 125 21.29 15.46 5.45
N GLY A 126 20.08 15.11 5.05
CA GLY A 126 19.06 16.04 4.55
C GLY A 126 18.31 16.79 5.64
N HIS A 127 18.39 16.33 6.89
CA HIS A 127 17.72 16.94 8.03
C HIS A 127 18.35 18.26 8.42
N ARG A 128 17.56 19.31 8.67
CA ARG A 128 18.08 20.66 8.87
C ARG A 128 17.79 21.25 10.23
N THR A 129 16.73 20.85 10.90
CA THR A 129 16.29 21.50 12.15
C THR A 129 15.63 20.52 13.11
N GLY A 130 15.94 20.65 14.39
CA GLY A 130 15.37 19.83 15.46
C GLY A 130 16.05 18.49 15.65
N SER A 131 15.58 17.71 16.61
CA SER A 131 16.09 16.37 16.93
C SER A 131 15.38 15.25 16.18
N ASN A 132 14.16 15.49 15.71
CA ASN A 132 13.33 14.50 15.05
C ASN A 132 13.48 14.60 13.53
N HIS A 133 13.93 13.54 12.90
CA HIS A 133 14.01 13.42 11.45
C HIS A 133 12.99 12.40 10.91
N HIS A 134 12.77 12.43 9.60
CA HIS A 134 11.83 11.52 8.96
C HIS A 134 12.18 10.05 9.19
N ASN A 135 11.15 9.23 9.25
CA ASN A 135 11.28 7.79 9.31
C ASN A 135 11.36 7.17 7.91
N VAL A 136 12.09 6.08 7.79
CA VAL A 136 12.01 5.20 6.63
C VAL A 136 10.89 4.21 6.90
N SER A 137 9.73 4.43 6.28
CA SER A 137 8.58 3.52 6.43
C SER A 137 8.90 2.15 5.84
N VAL A 138 8.74 1.11 6.64
CA VAL A 138 9.02 -0.26 6.27
C VAL A 138 8.22 -1.24 7.12
N THR A 139 7.84 -2.35 6.50
CA THR A 139 7.32 -3.53 7.20
C THR A 139 8.27 -4.70 6.91
N VAL A 140 8.86 -5.24 7.96
CA VAL A 140 9.81 -6.35 7.88
C VAL A 140 9.08 -7.64 8.24
N SER A 141 8.96 -8.55 7.28
CA SER A 141 8.40 -9.88 7.52
C SER A 141 9.50 -10.82 8.03
N ILE A 142 9.24 -11.50 9.13
CA ILE A 142 10.23 -12.28 9.87
C ILE A 142 9.77 -13.73 10.01
N ARG A 143 10.57 -14.70 9.57
CA ARG A 143 10.32 -16.13 9.81
C ARG A 143 10.76 -16.52 11.21
N ASP A 144 10.22 -17.62 11.73
CA ASP A 144 10.46 -18.05 13.12
C ASP A 144 11.92 -18.13 13.51
N HIS A 145 12.78 -18.56 12.61
CA HIS A 145 14.23 -18.70 12.88
C HIS A 145 15.02 -17.38 12.73
N GLU A 146 14.41 -16.30 12.25
CA GLU A 146 15.08 -15.03 11.96
C GLU A 146 14.92 -14.00 13.11
N TRP A 147 14.00 -14.22 14.04
CA TRP A 147 13.66 -13.26 15.11
C TRP A 147 14.86 -12.80 15.94
N THR A 148 15.73 -13.74 16.33
CA THR A 148 16.91 -13.40 17.14
C THR A 148 17.84 -12.45 16.38
N ALA A 149 18.18 -12.79 15.14
CA ALA A 149 19.08 -11.99 14.32
C ALA A 149 18.51 -10.59 14.01
N VAL A 150 17.20 -10.49 13.81
CA VAL A 150 16.52 -9.21 13.63
C VAL A 150 16.55 -8.40 14.93
N GLY A 151 16.27 -9.02 16.06
CA GLY A 151 16.33 -8.36 17.37
C GLY A 151 17.71 -7.81 17.68
N ASP A 152 18.75 -8.60 17.44
CA ASP A 152 20.14 -8.20 17.63
C ASP A 152 20.50 -7.01 16.73
N TRP A 153 20.14 -7.08 15.45
CA TRP A 153 20.35 -5.99 14.53
C TRP A 153 19.63 -4.70 14.97
N MET A 154 18.38 -4.82 15.38
CA MET A 154 17.59 -3.67 15.86
C MET A 154 18.22 -3.03 17.10
N TRP A 155 18.71 -3.84 18.02
CA TRP A 155 19.41 -3.36 19.21
C TRP A 155 20.72 -2.65 18.87
N GLU A 156 21.55 -3.26 18.03
CA GLU A 156 22.84 -2.68 17.62
C GLU A 156 22.69 -1.36 16.86
N ASN A 157 21.62 -1.22 16.07
CA ASN A 157 21.38 -0.06 15.21
C ASN A 157 20.30 0.91 15.76
N ARG A 158 19.89 0.78 17.02
CA ARG A 158 18.78 1.54 17.63
C ARG A 158 18.91 3.07 17.52
N GLU A 159 20.11 3.62 17.36
CA GLU A 159 20.36 5.04 17.20
C GLU A 159 20.28 5.52 15.72
N ILE A 160 20.02 4.59 14.81
CA ILE A 160 20.06 4.88 13.37
C ILE A 160 18.65 5.14 12.82
N TYR A 161 17.70 4.31 13.17
CA TYR A 161 16.31 4.38 12.68
C TYR A 161 15.37 4.97 13.73
N ASN A 162 14.21 5.48 13.30
CA ASN A 162 13.19 6.02 14.20
C ASN A 162 12.13 4.99 14.57
N GLY A 163 11.66 4.22 13.59
CA GLY A 163 10.67 3.17 13.80
C GLY A 163 10.71 2.13 12.69
N ILE A 164 10.45 0.89 13.06
CA ILE A 164 10.38 -0.27 12.17
C ILE A 164 9.18 -1.11 12.58
N SER A 165 8.30 -1.42 11.63
CA SER A 165 7.24 -2.40 11.84
C SER A 165 7.77 -3.79 11.53
N VAL A 166 7.57 -4.72 12.44
CA VAL A 166 7.95 -6.13 12.29
C VAL A 166 6.72 -7.02 12.37
N LEU A 167 6.58 -7.94 11.43
CA LEU A 167 5.46 -8.88 11.38
C LEU A 167 5.97 -10.31 11.17
N PRO A 168 5.28 -11.32 11.71
CA PRO A 168 5.54 -12.69 11.32
C PRO A 168 5.39 -12.86 9.81
N TYR A 169 6.27 -13.68 9.21
CA TYR A 169 6.09 -14.09 7.81
C TYR A 169 4.99 -15.14 7.75
N ASP A 170 3.79 -14.70 7.51
CA ASP A 170 2.67 -15.57 7.18
C ASP A 170 2.45 -15.60 5.66
N GLY A 171 1.85 -16.66 5.16
CA GLY A 171 1.56 -16.82 3.73
C GLY A 171 0.36 -16.00 3.24
N GLY A 172 -0.18 -15.07 4.05
CA GLY A 172 -1.44 -14.38 3.73
C GLY A 172 -2.63 -15.32 3.79
N THR A 173 -2.75 -16.09 4.87
CA THR A 173 -3.60 -17.29 4.97
C THR A 173 -5.03 -17.03 5.42
N TYR A 174 -5.41 -15.79 5.69
CA TYR A 174 -6.78 -15.50 6.10
C TYR A 174 -7.67 -15.12 4.90
N VAL A 175 -8.97 -15.37 5.07
CA VAL A 175 -9.97 -15.13 4.02
C VAL A 175 -9.93 -13.69 3.53
N GLN A 176 -9.85 -13.52 2.21
CA GLN A 176 -9.79 -12.21 1.56
C GLN A 176 -8.62 -11.32 2.05
N ALA A 177 -7.45 -11.92 2.27
CA ALA A 177 -6.24 -11.16 2.57
C ALA A 177 -6.01 -10.07 1.52
N PRO A 178 -5.53 -8.87 1.91
CA PRO A 178 -5.28 -7.76 0.98
C PRO A 178 -4.32 -8.12 -0.15
N PHE A 179 -3.43 -9.06 0.09
CA PHE A 179 -2.51 -9.64 -0.89
C PHE A 179 -2.51 -11.14 -0.76
N GLU A 180 -2.58 -11.84 -1.88
CA GLU A 180 -2.54 -13.29 -1.95
C GLU A 180 -1.68 -13.73 -3.13
N ASP A 181 -0.80 -14.70 -2.89
CA ASP A 181 0.02 -15.29 -3.95
C ASP A 181 -0.87 -15.95 -4.99
N CYS A 182 -0.56 -15.77 -6.27
CA CYS A 182 -1.18 -16.54 -7.35
C CYS A 182 -0.13 -17.06 -8.33
N SER A 183 -0.52 -18.06 -9.12
CA SER A 183 0.33 -18.56 -10.18
C SER A 183 0.33 -17.63 -11.40
N GLU A 184 1.31 -17.79 -12.29
CA GLU A 184 1.31 -17.05 -13.56
C GLU A 184 0.09 -17.42 -14.43
N GLU A 185 -0.34 -18.67 -14.39
CA GLU A 185 -1.53 -19.14 -15.10
C GLU A 185 -2.79 -18.46 -14.59
N GLU A 186 -2.93 -18.35 -13.28
CA GLU A 186 -4.07 -17.68 -12.65
C GLU A 186 -4.05 -16.18 -12.94
N TYR A 187 -2.89 -15.55 -12.84
CA TYR A 187 -2.71 -14.16 -13.24
C TYR A 187 -3.15 -13.93 -14.69
N ASN A 188 -2.68 -14.77 -15.63
CA ASN A 188 -3.02 -14.64 -17.04
C ASN A 188 -4.51 -14.91 -17.29
N ARG A 189 -5.11 -15.85 -16.57
CA ARG A 189 -6.55 -16.14 -16.64
C ARG A 189 -7.36 -14.91 -16.24
N LEU A 190 -7.03 -14.30 -15.11
CA LEU A 190 -7.71 -13.10 -14.62
C LEU A 190 -7.48 -11.90 -15.54
N MET A 191 -6.26 -11.71 -16.04
CA MET A 191 -5.96 -10.62 -16.98
C MET A 191 -6.70 -10.77 -18.30
N ASN A 192 -6.91 -11.99 -18.79
CA ASN A 192 -7.66 -12.24 -20.01
C ASN A 192 -9.17 -12.02 -19.85
N SER A 193 -9.71 -12.15 -18.65
CA SER A 193 -11.11 -11.81 -18.34
C SER A 193 -11.31 -10.31 -18.10
N LEU A 194 -10.25 -9.57 -17.81
CA LEU A 194 -10.25 -8.11 -17.74
C LEU A 194 -10.30 -7.52 -19.15
N HIS A 195 -11.49 -7.41 -19.71
CA HIS A 195 -11.71 -6.58 -20.88
C HIS A 195 -11.55 -5.11 -20.50
N ASP A 196 -11.37 -4.25 -21.49
CA ASP A 196 -11.09 -2.82 -21.29
C ASP A 196 -12.06 -2.18 -20.28
N LEU A 197 -11.52 -1.83 -19.11
CA LEU A 197 -12.22 -1.08 -18.09
C LEU A 197 -12.41 0.35 -18.56
N ASP A 198 -13.63 0.70 -18.94
CA ASP A 198 -13.95 2.07 -19.31
C ASP A 198 -14.41 2.87 -18.08
N LEU A 199 -13.47 3.39 -17.34
CA LEU A 199 -13.73 4.19 -16.14
C LEU A 199 -14.49 5.49 -16.42
N THR A 200 -14.63 5.91 -17.66
CA THR A 200 -15.41 7.10 -18.02
C THR A 200 -16.92 6.89 -17.87
N LYS A 201 -17.34 5.65 -17.77
CA LYS A 201 -18.74 5.28 -17.50
C LYS A 201 -19.13 5.38 -16.02
N ILE A 202 -18.16 5.58 -15.15
CA ILE A 202 -18.41 5.76 -13.70
C ILE A 202 -18.82 7.21 -13.48
N VAL A 203 -20.08 7.42 -13.14
CA VAL A 203 -20.61 8.74 -12.80
C VAL A 203 -20.88 8.79 -11.31
N GLU A 204 -20.06 9.54 -10.60
CA GLU A 204 -20.19 9.78 -9.18
C GLU A 204 -20.88 11.12 -8.97
N MET A 205 -22.12 11.10 -8.49
CA MET A 205 -22.92 12.30 -8.23
C MET A 205 -22.70 12.85 -6.84
N GLU A 206 -22.35 11.97 -5.90
CA GLU A 206 -22.08 12.27 -4.51
C GLU A 206 -20.92 11.40 -4.03
N ASP A 207 -20.08 11.93 -3.15
CA ASP A 207 -19.02 11.14 -2.52
C ASP A 207 -19.61 10.26 -1.41
N ASN A 208 -19.88 9.02 -1.72
CA ASN A 208 -20.39 8.01 -0.79
C ASN A 208 -19.28 7.11 -0.22
N THR A 209 -18.03 7.50 -0.36
CA THR A 209 -16.89 6.72 0.14
C THR A 209 -16.93 6.67 1.66
N ASP A 210 -17.07 5.48 2.22
CA ASP A 210 -16.98 5.23 3.66
C ASP A 210 -15.78 4.31 3.95
N LEU A 211 -14.71 4.91 4.43
CA LEU A 211 -13.48 4.21 4.82
C LEU A 211 -13.46 3.81 6.31
N SER A 212 -14.54 4.03 7.04
CA SER A 212 -14.60 3.75 8.49
C SER A 212 -14.43 2.28 8.85
N GLY A 213 -14.62 1.39 7.88
CA GLY A 213 -14.46 -0.05 8.05
C GLY A 213 -13.20 -0.62 7.39
N GLU A 214 -12.36 0.19 6.78
CA GLU A 214 -11.13 -0.31 6.18
C GLU A 214 -10.15 -0.77 7.27
N ILE A 215 -9.61 -1.97 7.07
CA ILE A 215 -8.53 -2.49 7.91
C ILE A 215 -7.26 -1.74 7.52
N ALA A 216 -6.96 -0.68 8.24
CA ALA A 216 -5.66 -0.05 8.13
C ALA A 216 -4.67 -0.83 9.00
N CYS A 217 -3.58 -1.29 8.42
CA CYS A 217 -2.43 -1.71 9.21
C CYS A 217 -1.81 -0.46 9.83
N GLY A 218 -2.26 -0.11 11.02
CA GLY A 218 -1.64 0.92 11.85
C GLY A 218 -0.40 0.37 12.57
N ALA A 219 0.31 1.27 13.26
CA ALA A 219 1.45 0.91 14.10
C ALA A 219 1.10 -0.09 15.23
N ASP A 220 -0.18 -0.22 15.53
CA ASP A 220 -0.72 -1.06 16.61
C ASP A 220 -1.25 -2.43 16.13
N GLY A 221 -0.94 -2.82 14.89
CA GLY A 221 -1.40 -4.07 14.29
C GLY A 221 -2.69 -3.90 13.45
N CYS A 222 -3.09 -4.97 12.75
CA CYS A 222 -4.37 -5.02 12.08
C CYS A 222 -5.47 -5.17 13.14
N GLU A 223 -6.24 -4.13 13.39
CA GLU A 223 -7.44 -4.26 14.20
C GLU A 223 -8.49 -5.03 13.39
N ILE A 224 -8.58 -6.33 13.68
CA ILE A 224 -9.78 -7.10 13.35
C ILE A 224 -10.72 -6.91 14.54
N LYS A 225 -11.71 -6.06 14.39
CA LYS A 225 -12.83 -6.01 15.34
C LYS A 225 -13.88 -7.00 14.93
#